data_00c8fe2be4fba809ee439e5775e73d87
#
_entry.id   00c8fe2be4fba809ee439e5775e73d87
#
_cell.length_a   1.000
_cell.length_b   1.000
_cell.length_c   1.000
_cell.angle_alpha   90.00
_cell.angle_beta   90.00
_cell.angle_gamma   90.00
#
_symmetry.space_group_name_H-M   'P 1'
#
loop_
_entity.id
_entity.type
_entity.pdbx_description
1 polymer ?
#
loop_
_entity_poly.entity_id
_entity_poly.type
_entity_poly.pdbx_seq_one_letter_code
_entity_poly.pdbx_strand_id
1 'polypeptide(L)'
;MMLSKFEYFKPESLEEVFELLDKNEGEYELLAGGTDVFVDMKHGNRKPDYIVDVKGIEEFNLIEERDDGIFIGSTVTCNQIIDSELMNENFNVLVEAASEVAAHQVRNRATLVGNLCTTSPGADMFPPLLVLNTKVLVESKEGSREI
;
A
#
# COMPACT_ATOMS: atom_id res chain seq x y z
N MET A 1 10.83 -7.39 -21.82
CA MET A 1 11.37 -8.44 -20.94
C MET A 1 10.17 -9.15 -20.33
N MET A 2 10.10 -10.49 -20.34
CA MET A 2 8.99 -11.22 -19.71
C MET A 2 9.25 -11.29 -18.20
N LEU A 3 8.16 -11.21 -17.40
CA LEU A 3 8.22 -11.49 -15.97
C LEU A 3 8.62 -12.96 -15.73
N SER A 4 9.34 -13.23 -14.65
CA SER A 4 9.53 -14.59 -14.15
C SER A 4 8.17 -15.22 -13.85
N LYS A 5 8.10 -16.54 -13.87
CA LYS A 5 6.89 -17.27 -13.52
C LYS A 5 6.69 -17.16 -12.00
N PHE A 6 5.49 -16.87 -11.55
CA PHE A 6 5.10 -16.81 -10.15
C PHE A 6 3.66 -17.35 -9.99
N GLU A 7 3.31 -17.74 -8.78
CA GLU A 7 1.94 -18.03 -8.39
C GLU A 7 1.25 -16.75 -7.91
N TYR A 8 -0.08 -16.70 -8.03
CA TYR A 8 -0.87 -15.52 -7.66
C TYR A 8 -2.03 -15.91 -6.74
N PHE A 9 -2.08 -15.24 -5.59
CA PHE A 9 -3.13 -15.40 -4.59
C PHE A 9 -3.83 -14.07 -4.34
N LYS A 10 -5.13 -14.10 -4.10
CA LYS A 10 -5.93 -12.92 -3.78
C LYS A 10 -6.83 -13.23 -2.57
N PRO A 11 -6.29 -13.17 -1.36
CA PRO A 11 -7.04 -13.37 -0.12
C PRO A 11 -8.09 -12.26 0.08
N GLU A 12 -9.15 -12.60 0.80
CA GLU A 12 -10.24 -11.69 1.15
C GLU A 12 -10.21 -11.26 2.63
N SER A 13 -9.29 -11.82 3.42
CA SER A 13 -9.08 -11.43 4.82
C SER A 13 -7.60 -11.44 5.20
N LEU A 14 -7.27 -10.78 6.31
CA LEU A 14 -5.91 -10.76 6.86
C LEU A 14 -5.49 -12.13 7.37
N GLU A 15 -6.42 -12.89 7.92
CA GLU A 15 -6.19 -14.27 8.35
C GLU A 15 -5.76 -15.16 7.18
N GLU A 16 -6.43 -15.04 6.03
CA GLU A 16 -6.05 -15.77 4.82
C GLU A 16 -4.65 -15.36 4.32
N VAL A 17 -4.27 -14.07 4.44
CA VAL A 17 -2.89 -13.64 4.11
C VAL A 17 -1.90 -14.41 4.98
N PHE A 18 -2.08 -14.42 6.30
CA PHE A 18 -1.17 -15.11 7.20
C PHE A 18 -1.14 -16.63 6.96
N GLU A 19 -2.30 -17.24 6.68
CA GLU A 19 -2.34 -18.66 6.31
C GLU A 19 -1.56 -18.97 5.03
N LEU A 20 -1.66 -18.09 4.02
CA LEU A 20 -0.92 -18.24 2.77
C LEU A 20 0.59 -18.11 2.99
N LEU A 21 1.03 -17.14 3.80
CA LEU A 21 2.43 -16.95 4.12
C LEU A 21 3.02 -18.12 4.92
N ASP A 22 2.22 -18.76 5.79
CA ASP A 22 2.64 -19.94 6.55
C ASP A 22 2.72 -21.22 5.70
N LYS A 23 1.81 -21.37 4.74
CA LYS A 23 1.68 -22.60 3.94
C LYS A 23 2.66 -22.67 2.78
N ASN A 24 3.10 -21.51 2.29
CA ASN A 24 3.96 -21.43 1.11
C ASN A 24 5.39 -21.06 1.52
N GLU A 25 6.34 -21.89 1.13
CA GLU A 25 7.76 -21.59 1.23
C GLU A 25 8.20 -20.76 0.02
N GLY A 26 9.24 -19.95 0.18
CA GLY A 26 9.81 -19.15 -0.89
C GLY A 26 9.67 -17.65 -0.69
N GLU A 27 10.16 -16.90 -1.66
CA GLU A 27 10.08 -15.44 -1.66
C GLU A 27 8.71 -14.97 -2.13
N TYR A 28 8.12 -14.03 -1.42
CA TYR A 28 6.83 -13.45 -1.79
C TYR A 28 6.88 -11.93 -1.89
N GLU A 29 5.89 -11.37 -2.60
CA GLU A 29 5.62 -9.94 -2.63
C GLU A 29 4.15 -9.66 -2.32
N LEU A 30 3.92 -8.72 -1.42
CA LEU A 30 2.58 -8.17 -1.20
C LEU A 30 2.25 -7.17 -2.30
N LEU A 31 1.09 -7.32 -2.91
CA LEU A 31 0.65 -6.48 -4.02
C LEU A 31 -0.52 -5.58 -3.60
N ALA A 32 -0.24 -4.29 -3.39
CA ALA A 32 -1.25 -3.24 -3.33
C ALA A 32 -1.37 -2.56 -4.71
N GLY A 33 -0.75 -1.40 -4.92
CA GLY A 33 -0.76 -0.68 -6.20
C GLY A 33 0.00 -1.36 -7.33
N GLY A 34 1.16 -1.93 -7.00
CA GLY A 34 2.03 -2.65 -7.93
C GLY A 34 2.88 -1.76 -8.85
N THR A 35 2.86 -0.45 -8.67
CA THR A 35 3.58 0.49 -9.54
C THR A 35 5.09 0.34 -9.48
N ASP A 36 5.64 -0.07 -8.35
CA ASP A 36 7.06 -0.33 -8.15
C ASP A 36 7.39 -1.82 -8.28
N VAL A 37 6.61 -2.69 -7.64
CA VAL A 37 6.83 -4.15 -7.66
C VAL A 37 6.96 -4.70 -9.08
N PHE A 38 6.03 -4.37 -9.98
CA PHE A 38 6.10 -4.87 -11.36
C PHE A 38 7.23 -4.24 -12.18
N VAL A 39 7.64 -3.02 -11.88
CA VAL A 39 8.82 -2.39 -12.49
C VAL A 39 10.08 -3.13 -12.08
N ASP A 40 10.24 -3.40 -10.78
CA ASP A 40 11.37 -4.15 -10.24
C ASP A 40 11.42 -5.58 -10.77
N MET A 41 10.27 -6.25 -10.85
CA MET A 41 10.18 -7.58 -11.46
C MET A 41 10.60 -7.57 -12.94
N LYS A 42 10.19 -6.55 -13.71
CA LYS A 42 10.59 -6.39 -15.12
C LYS A 42 12.09 -6.17 -15.28
N HIS A 43 12.71 -5.45 -14.35
CA HIS A 43 14.16 -5.22 -14.34
C HIS A 43 14.94 -6.41 -13.77
N GLY A 44 14.25 -7.39 -13.17
CA GLY A 44 14.86 -8.57 -12.56
C GLY A 44 15.43 -8.33 -11.15
N ASN A 45 15.08 -7.19 -10.55
CA ASN A 45 15.46 -6.83 -9.18
C ASN A 45 14.68 -7.64 -8.13
N ARG A 46 13.46 -8.07 -8.49
CA ARG A 46 12.60 -8.95 -7.68
C ARG A 46 12.16 -10.15 -8.50
N LYS A 47 12.16 -11.33 -7.88
CA LYS A 47 11.79 -12.60 -8.52
C LYS A 47 11.00 -13.46 -7.54
N PRO A 48 9.84 -13.00 -7.07
CA PRO A 48 9.07 -13.74 -6.10
C PRO A 48 8.59 -15.09 -6.69
N ASP A 49 8.48 -16.09 -5.84
CA ASP A 49 7.85 -17.36 -6.16
C ASP A 49 6.33 -17.20 -6.22
N TYR A 50 5.79 -16.28 -5.39
CA TYR A 50 4.35 -15.96 -5.42
C TYR A 50 4.06 -14.50 -5.03
N ILE A 51 2.89 -14.03 -5.50
CA ILE A 51 2.36 -12.69 -5.20
C ILE A 51 1.06 -12.86 -4.42
N VAL A 52 0.95 -12.10 -3.32
CA VAL A 52 -0.26 -12.00 -2.51
C VAL A 52 -0.91 -10.63 -2.74
N ASP A 53 -2.01 -10.62 -3.48
CA ASP A 53 -2.77 -9.41 -3.81
C ASP A 53 -3.74 -9.06 -2.69
N VAL A 54 -3.36 -8.09 -1.87
CA VAL A 54 -4.14 -7.67 -0.70
C VAL A 54 -5.33 -6.75 -1.02
N LYS A 55 -5.59 -6.43 -2.27
CA LYS A 55 -6.74 -5.61 -2.71
C LYS A 55 -8.10 -6.33 -2.61
N GLY A 56 -8.09 -7.62 -2.25
CA GLY A 56 -9.31 -8.37 -1.93
C GLY A 56 -9.88 -8.03 -0.55
N ILE A 57 -9.07 -7.47 0.34
CA ILE A 57 -9.44 -7.16 1.73
C ILE A 57 -10.12 -5.79 1.76
N GLU A 58 -11.42 -5.77 2.06
CA GLU A 58 -12.23 -4.54 2.01
C GLU A 58 -11.73 -3.46 2.97
N GLU A 59 -11.34 -3.83 4.19
CA GLU A 59 -10.82 -2.91 5.21
C GLU A 59 -9.57 -2.16 4.76
N PHE A 60 -8.78 -2.76 3.85
CA PHE A 60 -7.56 -2.13 3.33
C PHE A 60 -7.83 -1.02 2.31
N ASN A 61 -9.08 -0.83 1.89
CA ASN A 61 -9.45 0.22 0.93
C ASN A 61 -10.37 1.30 1.56
N LEU A 62 -10.29 1.51 2.87
CA LEU A 62 -11.10 2.49 3.59
C LEU A 62 -10.33 3.77 3.89
N ILE A 63 -11.02 4.90 3.76
CA ILE A 63 -10.66 6.18 4.39
C ILE A 63 -11.80 6.52 5.34
N GLU A 64 -11.54 6.52 6.63
CA GLU A 64 -12.59 6.72 7.63
C GLU A 64 -12.11 7.56 8.82
N GLU A 65 -13.00 8.36 9.37
CA GLU A 65 -12.75 9.09 10.59
C GLU A 65 -12.89 8.16 11.80
N ARG A 66 -11.94 8.25 12.72
CA ARG A 66 -11.90 7.52 14.00
C ARG A 66 -11.70 8.51 15.13
N ASP A 67 -11.86 8.07 16.37
CA ASP A 67 -11.76 8.91 17.57
C ASP A 67 -10.42 9.67 17.71
N ASP A 68 -9.33 9.11 17.17
CA ASP A 68 -7.98 9.63 17.29
C ASP A 68 -7.40 10.18 15.97
N GLY A 69 -8.19 10.23 14.91
CA GLY A 69 -7.75 10.75 13.61
C GLY A 69 -8.44 10.12 12.40
N ILE A 70 -7.75 10.08 11.29
CA ILE A 70 -8.24 9.43 10.06
C ILE A 70 -7.45 8.16 9.80
N PHE A 71 -8.16 7.05 9.65
CA PHE A 71 -7.61 5.79 9.19
C PHE A 71 -7.57 5.75 7.66
N ILE A 72 -6.43 5.32 7.11
CA ILE A 72 -6.22 5.12 5.68
C ILE A 72 -5.70 3.70 5.47
N GLY A 73 -6.48 2.89 4.79
CA GLY A 73 -6.14 1.50 4.50
C GLY A 73 -4.98 1.36 3.50
N SER A 74 -4.29 0.24 3.54
CA SER A 74 -3.05 0.00 2.80
C SER A 74 -3.21 -0.04 1.27
N THR A 75 -4.41 -0.26 0.76
CA THR A 75 -4.70 -0.29 -0.69
C THR A 75 -5.37 0.99 -1.19
N VAL A 76 -5.59 1.98 -0.32
CA VAL A 76 -6.11 3.30 -0.72
C VAL A 76 -5.12 3.96 -1.67
N THR A 77 -5.63 4.33 -2.85
CA THR A 77 -4.84 4.94 -3.91
C THR A 77 -4.66 6.46 -3.73
N CYS A 78 -3.64 7.03 -4.35
CA CYS A 78 -3.43 8.48 -4.34
C CYS A 78 -4.65 9.24 -4.89
N ASN A 79 -5.32 8.75 -5.94
CA ASN A 79 -6.52 9.41 -6.45
C ASN A 79 -7.69 9.32 -5.47
N GLN A 80 -7.87 8.23 -4.73
CA GLN A 80 -8.89 8.17 -3.68
C GLN A 80 -8.63 9.19 -2.55
N ILE A 81 -7.36 9.45 -2.21
CA ILE A 81 -7.00 10.51 -1.25
C ILE A 81 -7.36 11.89 -1.82
N ILE A 82 -7.02 12.15 -3.09
CA ILE A 82 -7.30 13.42 -3.77
C ILE A 82 -8.81 13.68 -3.87
N ASP A 83 -9.60 12.67 -4.17
CA ASP A 83 -11.04 12.76 -4.37
C ASP A 83 -11.84 12.73 -3.06
N SER A 84 -11.20 12.43 -1.92
CA SER A 84 -11.87 12.33 -0.61
C SER A 84 -12.18 13.71 -0.02
N GLU A 85 -13.45 14.03 0.19
CA GLU A 85 -13.87 15.26 0.90
C GLU A 85 -13.25 15.32 2.29
N LEU A 86 -13.26 14.21 3.04
CA LEU A 86 -12.67 14.10 4.37
C LEU A 86 -11.18 14.49 4.40
N MET A 87 -10.43 14.06 3.40
CA MET A 87 -9.01 14.39 3.28
C MET A 87 -8.79 15.84 2.88
N ASN A 88 -9.58 16.37 1.95
CA ASN A 88 -9.50 17.75 1.50
C ASN A 88 -9.83 18.76 2.60
N GLU A 89 -10.77 18.44 3.48
CA GLU A 89 -11.15 19.31 4.58
C GLU A 89 -10.13 19.32 5.73
N ASN A 90 -9.49 18.18 6.03
CA ASN A 90 -8.71 18.00 7.25
C ASN A 90 -7.20 17.87 7.01
N PHE A 91 -6.79 17.34 5.84
CA PHE A 91 -5.39 16.95 5.57
C PHE A 91 -4.92 17.37 4.18
N ASN A 92 -5.18 18.62 3.79
CA ASN A 92 -4.86 19.15 2.46
C ASN A 92 -3.38 18.95 2.06
N VAL A 93 -2.45 19.00 3.03
CA VAL A 93 -1.03 18.75 2.76
C VAL A 93 -0.77 17.34 2.21
N LEU A 94 -1.55 16.34 2.66
CA LEU A 94 -1.46 14.98 2.14
C LEU A 94 -2.10 14.85 0.75
N VAL A 95 -3.18 15.58 0.51
CA VAL A 95 -3.83 15.70 -0.80
C VAL A 95 -2.90 16.34 -1.84
N GLU A 96 -2.23 17.42 -1.48
CA GLU A 96 -1.22 18.07 -2.33
C GLU A 96 -0.07 17.10 -2.66
N ALA A 97 0.49 16.43 -1.65
CA ALA A 97 1.55 15.44 -1.87
C ALA A 97 1.08 14.29 -2.76
N ALA A 98 -0.14 13.78 -2.56
CA ALA A 98 -0.72 12.74 -3.42
C ALA A 98 -0.84 13.20 -4.88
N SER A 99 -1.12 14.49 -5.12
CA SER A 99 -1.24 15.05 -6.46
C SER A 99 0.08 15.16 -7.21
N GLU A 100 1.20 15.24 -6.50
CA GLU A 100 2.55 15.27 -7.07
C GLU A 100 3.07 13.87 -7.48
N VAL A 101 2.45 12.80 -6.95
CA VAL A 101 2.86 11.44 -7.30
C VAL A 101 2.62 11.16 -8.78
N ALA A 102 3.68 11.10 -9.56
CA ALA A 102 3.69 10.67 -10.97
C ALA A 102 2.53 11.26 -11.83
N ALA A 103 1.90 10.44 -12.68
CA ALA A 103 0.76 10.84 -13.52
C ALA A 103 -0.56 10.29 -12.97
N HIS A 104 -1.69 10.90 -13.35
CA HIS A 104 -3.04 10.48 -12.93
C HIS A 104 -3.28 8.98 -13.09
N GLN A 105 -2.84 8.39 -14.21
CA GLN A 105 -2.99 6.95 -14.48
C GLN A 105 -2.19 6.09 -13.48
N VAL A 106 -1.03 6.56 -13.04
CA VAL A 106 -0.23 5.89 -12.02
C VAL A 106 -0.90 6.02 -10.66
N ARG A 107 -1.43 7.20 -10.33
CA ARG A 107 -2.15 7.48 -9.07
C ARG A 107 -3.43 6.66 -8.89
N ASN A 108 -4.04 6.15 -9.99
CA ASN A 108 -5.13 5.17 -9.91
C ASN A 108 -4.69 3.82 -9.32
N ARG A 109 -3.39 3.59 -9.23
CA ARG A 109 -2.81 2.34 -8.72
C ARG A 109 -1.89 2.57 -7.53
N ALA A 110 -1.04 3.59 -7.58
CA ALA A 110 -0.12 3.95 -6.51
C ALA A 110 -0.90 4.20 -5.22
N THR A 111 -0.48 3.54 -4.12
CA THR A 111 -1.12 3.64 -2.80
C THR A 111 -0.22 4.40 -1.84
N LEU A 112 -0.82 5.06 -0.84
CA LEU A 112 -0.08 5.75 0.22
C LEU A 112 0.92 4.80 0.91
N VAL A 113 0.42 3.66 1.38
CA VAL A 113 1.24 2.68 2.11
C VAL A 113 2.29 2.05 1.20
N GLY A 114 1.95 1.77 -0.07
CA GLY A 114 2.92 1.28 -1.05
C GLY A 114 4.07 2.27 -1.28
N ASN A 115 3.78 3.57 -1.39
CA ASN A 115 4.79 4.63 -1.51
C ASN A 115 5.70 4.68 -0.26
N LEU A 116 5.10 4.58 0.93
CA LEU A 116 5.85 4.52 2.20
C LEU A 116 6.75 3.26 2.27
N CYS A 117 6.24 2.08 1.91
CA CYS A 117 7.00 0.82 1.96
C CYS A 117 8.14 0.75 0.94
N THR A 118 8.03 1.45 -0.18
CA THR A 118 9.11 1.52 -1.20
C THR A 118 10.34 2.26 -0.66
N THR A 119 10.18 3.12 0.35
CA THR A 119 11.27 3.88 1.02
C THR A 119 12.22 4.59 0.06
N SER A 120 11.70 5.02 -1.11
CA SER A 120 12.47 5.81 -2.06
C SER A 120 12.82 7.18 -1.44
N PRO A 121 14.06 7.70 -1.63
CA PRO A 121 14.40 9.06 -1.21
C PRO A 121 13.50 10.15 -1.81
N GLY A 122 12.86 9.88 -2.94
CA GLY A 122 11.90 10.77 -3.62
C GLY A 122 10.44 10.40 -3.35
N ALA A 123 10.13 9.75 -2.24
CA ALA A 123 8.75 9.38 -1.88
C ALA A 123 7.97 10.62 -1.42
N ASP A 124 7.15 11.19 -2.31
CA ASP A 124 6.41 12.44 -2.08
C ASP A 124 5.44 12.37 -0.89
N MET A 125 4.92 11.16 -0.59
CA MET A 125 3.97 10.97 0.51
C MET A 125 4.61 10.92 1.90
N PHE A 126 5.93 10.72 2.00
CA PHE A 126 6.60 10.54 3.29
C PHE A 126 6.70 11.83 4.12
N PRO A 127 7.12 13.00 3.57
CA PRO A 127 7.24 14.24 4.34
C PRO A 127 5.95 14.69 5.04
N PRO A 128 4.78 14.71 4.38
CA PRO A 128 3.52 15.08 5.06
C PRO A 128 3.15 14.11 6.19
N LEU A 129 3.42 12.82 6.06
CA LEU A 129 3.15 11.85 7.13
C LEU A 129 3.95 12.15 8.40
N LEU A 130 5.19 12.59 8.27
CA LEU A 130 6.02 12.98 9.42
C LEU A 130 5.45 14.19 10.17
N VAL A 131 4.97 15.21 9.46
CA VAL A 131 4.44 16.43 10.10
C VAL A 131 3.02 16.23 10.65
N LEU A 132 2.29 15.26 10.15
CA LEU A 132 0.94 14.92 10.61
C LEU A 132 0.92 13.98 11.82
N ASN A 133 2.08 13.64 12.36
CA ASN A 133 2.22 12.70 13.49
C ASN A 133 1.53 11.35 13.21
N THR A 134 1.73 10.86 11.99
CA THR A 134 1.09 9.62 11.52
C THR A 134 1.63 8.42 12.28
N LYS A 135 0.75 7.49 12.58
CA LYS A 135 1.09 6.17 13.08
C LYS A 135 0.89 5.14 11.98
N VAL A 136 1.81 4.21 11.87
CA VAL A 136 1.71 3.07 10.94
C VAL A 136 1.37 1.83 11.73
N LEU A 137 0.21 1.25 11.45
CA LEU A 137 -0.21 -0.02 12.03
C LEU A 137 0.47 -1.16 11.25
N VAL A 138 1.28 -1.94 11.93
CA VAL A 138 1.93 -3.12 11.38
C VAL A 138 1.33 -4.35 12.02
N GLU A 139 0.84 -5.26 11.19
CA GLU A 139 0.16 -6.46 11.63
C GLU A 139 0.96 -7.72 11.30
N SER A 140 0.92 -8.68 12.19
CA SER A 140 1.50 -10.00 12.04
C SER A 140 0.56 -11.05 12.65
N LYS A 141 0.84 -12.31 12.42
CA LYS A 141 0.11 -13.42 13.05
C LYS A 141 0.16 -13.38 14.59
N GLU A 142 1.21 -12.78 15.15
CA GLU A 142 1.45 -12.70 16.61
C GLU A 142 0.76 -11.48 17.24
N GLY A 143 0.23 -10.57 16.45
CA GLY A 143 -0.45 -9.35 16.88
C GLY A 143 -0.06 -8.12 16.07
N SER A 144 -0.56 -6.97 16.52
CA SER A 144 -0.35 -5.67 15.89
C SER A 144 0.54 -4.77 16.73
N ARG A 145 1.23 -3.83 16.06
CA ARG A 145 2.01 -2.77 16.70
C ARG A 145 1.90 -1.47 15.91
N GLU A 146 2.05 -0.36 16.59
CA GLU A 146 2.19 0.98 15.98
C GLU A 146 3.67 1.39 15.89
N ILE A 147 4.00 2.07 14.80
CA ILE A 147 5.30 2.69 14.56
C ILE A 147 5.08 4.18 14.33
#